data_e0f94730a5c9910a182d3db92da303cc
#
_entry.id   e0f94730a5c9910a182d3db92da303cc
#
_cell.length_a   1.000
_cell.length_b   1.000
_cell.length_c   1.000
_cell.angle_alpha   90.00
_cell.angle_beta   90.00
_cell.angle_gamma   90.00
#
_symmetry.space_group_name_H-M   'P 1'
#
loop_
_entity.id
_entity.type
_entity.pdbx_description
1 polymer ?
#
loop_
_entity_poly.entity_id
_entity_poly.type
_entity_poly.pdbx_seq_one_letter_code
_entity_poly.pdbx_strand_id
1 'polypeptide(L)'
;METEKKDYPVNLYAYYEANSDIEKRTNGTKKIVYYVLAAICLLLIIFPSILPLSSSLIRVIGVIGLLYFGFAAYFGGEAYYNKQSGGKIVKSAVKKFDSSAVSEEALLQMFEAGDFKGLADAAEANNQPLQLYIHEDATGKVFYLQLMKYFSSSDFRGMSEVREVREPEYSEVYSTIKSIRTTTS
;
A
#
# COMPACT_ATOMS: atom_id res chain seq x y z
N MET A 1 35.96 7.62 -6.81
CA MET A 1 34.91 7.03 -7.67
C MET A 1 33.62 7.64 -7.16
N GLU A 2 33.22 8.77 -7.74
CA GLU A 2 31.91 9.36 -7.46
C GLU A 2 30.87 8.40 -8.01
N THR A 3 30.10 7.78 -7.14
CA THR A 3 28.88 7.07 -7.53
C THR A 3 27.92 8.12 -8.08
N GLU A 4 27.76 8.16 -9.40
CA GLU A 4 26.67 8.91 -10.04
C GLU A 4 25.40 8.69 -9.25
N LYS A 5 24.89 9.76 -8.66
CA LYS A 5 23.65 9.74 -7.92
C LYS A 5 22.54 9.56 -8.95
N LYS A 6 22.19 8.29 -9.23
CA LYS A 6 21.09 7.97 -10.15
C LYS A 6 19.84 8.66 -9.62
N ASP A 7 19.31 9.63 -10.36
CA ASP A 7 18.04 10.28 -10.00
C ASP A 7 16.94 9.23 -10.16
N TYR A 8 16.37 8.83 -9.03
CA TYR A 8 15.26 7.89 -9.01
C TYR A 8 13.94 8.65 -9.10
N PRO A 9 12.98 8.18 -9.92
CA PRO A 9 11.63 8.73 -9.95
C PRO A 9 11.00 8.78 -8.56
N VAL A 10 10.07 9.69 -8.37
CA VAL A 10 9.29 9.77 -7.13
C VAL A 10 8.52 8.47 -6.92
N ASN A 11 8.41 8.01 -5.69
CA ASN A 11 7.65 6.81 -5.40
C ASN A 11 6.13 7.07 -5.53
N LEU A 12 5.37 6.00 -5.66
CA LEU A 12 3.93 6.01 -5.91
C LEU A 12 3.14 6.88 -4.91
N TYR A 13 3.55 6.92 -3.64
CA TYR A 13 2.87 7.72 -2.63
C TYR A 13 3.18 9.21 -2.78
N ALA A 14 4.42 9.57 -3.06
CA ALA A 14 4.80 10.95 -3.36
C ALA A 14 4.14 11.44 -4.67
N TYR A 15 3.99 10.54 -5.65
CA TYR A 15 3.20 10.81 -6.85
C TYR A 15 1.74 11.16 -6.50
N TYR A 16 1.08 10.42 -5.61
CA TYR A 16 -0.28 10.73 -5.19
C TYR A 16 -0.39 12.08 -4.49
N GLU A 17 0.58 12.44 -3.68
CA GLU A 17 0.60 13.73 -2.97
C GLU A 17 0.83 14.92 -3.90
N ALA A 18 1.58 14.72 -4.99
CA ALA A 18 1.84 15.75 -5.99
C ALA A 18 0.74 15.86 -7.07
N ASN A 19 -0.09 14.81 -7.24
CA ASN A 19 -1.10 14.76 -8.30
C ASN A 19 -2.36 15.52 -7.90
N SER A 20 -2.72 16.57 -8.67
CA SER A 20 -3.90 17.39 -8.43
C SER A 20 -5.23 16.65 -8.51
N ASP A 21 -5.29 15.54 -9.24
CA ASP A 21 -6.49 14.71 -9.42
C ASP A 21 -6.69 13.67 -8.32
N ILE A 22 -5.73 13.56 -7.42
CA ILE A 22 -5.78 12.66 -6.28
C ILE A 22 -5.87 13.48 -5.00
N GLU A 23 -6.69 13.02 -4.08
CA GLU A 23 -6.80 13.64 -2.77
C GLU A 23 -6.68 12.61 -1.65
N LYS A 24 -6.09 13.03 -0.56
CA LYS A 24 -5.98 12.26 0.65
C LYS A 24 -7.19 12.56 1.53
N ARG A 25 -8.04 11.56 1.76
CA ARG A 25 -9.21 11.69 2.64
C ARG A 25 -9.03 10.84 3.88
N THR A 26 -9.50 11.35 5.00
CA THR A 26 -9.59 10.59 6.23
C THR A 26 -10.95 9.89 6.31
N ASN A 27 -10.95 8.57 6.57
CA ASN A 27 -12.19 7.86 6.85
C ASN A 27 -12.67 8.20 8.28
N GLY A 28 -13.52 9.22 8.39
CA GLY A 28 -14.06 9.70 9.67
C GLY A 28 -14.78 8.62 10.47
N THR A 29 -15.53 7.74 9.81
CA THR A 29 -16.24 6.64 10.48
C THR A 29 -15.29 5.68 11.18
N LYS A 30 -14.20 5.29 10.51
CA LYS A 30 -13.18 4.43 11.13
C LYS A 30 -12.49 5.11 12.32
N LYS A 31 -12.18 6.40 12.20
CA LYS A 31 -11.61 7.17 13.31
C LYS A 31 -12.55 7.19 14.52
N ILE A 32 -13.83 7.46 14.30
CA ILE A 32 -14.85 7.46 15.37
C ILE A 32 -14.90 6.09 16.06
N VAL A 33 -14.95 5.00 15.28
CA VAL A 33 -14.95 3.63 15.84
C VAL A 33 -13.71 3.39 16.72
N TYR A 34 -12.53 3.79 16.26
CA TYR A 34 -11.32 3.62 17.06
C TYR A 34 -11.30 4.48 18.33
N TYR A 35 -11.83 5.71 18.29
CA TYR A 35 -11.97 6.53 19.50
C TYR A 35 -12.95 5.92 20.49
N VAL A 36 -14.07 5.36 20.02
CA VAL A 36 -15.03 4.67 20.88
C VAL A 36 -14.38 3.44 21.53
N LEU A 37 -13.66 2.62 20.76
CA LEU A 37 -12.94 1.46 21.30
C LEU A 37 -11.85 1.86 22.30
N ALA A 38 -11.11 2.93 22.03
CA ALA A 38 -10.13 3.48 22.97
C ALA A 38 -10.78 3.94 24.27
N ALA A 39 -11.94 4.61 24.19
CA ALA A 39 -12.69 5.03 25.36
C ALA A 39 -13.21 3.83 26.20
N ILE A 40 -13.68 2.76 25.53
CA ILE A 40 -14.05 1.51 26.22
C ILE A 40 -12.84 0.91 26.93
N CYS A 41 -11.67 0.84 26.29
CA CYS A 41 -10.45 0.36 26.92
C CYS A 41 -10.05 1.20 28.14
N LEU A 42 -10.20 2.53 28.07
CA LEU A 42 -9.95 3.42 29.22
C LEU A 42 -10.90 3.12 30.38
N LEU A 43 -12.21 2.89 30.11
CA LEU A 43 -13.17 2.50 31.14
C LEU A 43 -12.80 1.16 31.80
N LEU A 44 -12.29 0.19 31.08
CA LEU A 44 -11.81 -1.09 31.64
C LEU A 44 -10.59 -0.91 32.55
N ILE A 45 -9.73 0.07 32.30
CA ILE A 45 -8.61 0.39 33.18
C ILE A 45 -9.11 0.97 34.51
N ILE A 46 -10.08 1.90 34.43
CA ILE A 46 -10.62 2.62 35.61
C ILE A 46 -11.54 1.72 36.43
N PHE A 47 -12.37 0.94 35.78
CA PHE A 47 -13.40 0.09 36.39
C PHE A 47 -13.20 -1.39 36.04
N PRO A 48 -12.11 -2.04 36.48
CA PRO A 48 -11.80 -3.41 36.07
C PRO A 48 -12.79 -4.46 36.62
N SER A 49 -13.60 -4.10 37.59
CA SER A 49 -14.63 -4.99 38.18
C SER A 49 -15.90 -5.14 37.33
N ILE A 50 -16.03 -4.44 36.20
CA ILE A 50 -17.18 -4.56 35.27
C ILE A 50 -17.26 -5.97 34.67
N LEU A 51 -16.11 -6.63 34.48
CA LEU A 51 -16.07 -7.97 33.92
C LEU A 51 -15.71 -9.00 35.00
N PRO A 52 -16.24 -10.23 34.91
CA PRO A 52 -15.99 -11.31 35.88
C PRO A 52 -14.62 -11.98 35.66
N LEU A 53 -13.57 -11.18 35.53
CA LEU A 53 -12.18 -11.60 35.31
C LEU A 53 -11.27 -10.92 36.34
N SER A 54 -10.02 -11.37 36.45
CA SER A 54 -9.09 -10.73 37.37
C SER A 54 -8.85 -9.27 36.99
N SER A 55 -8.93 -8.37 37.97
CA SER A 55 -8.74 -6.92 37.76
C SER A 55 -7.40 -6.58 37.12
N SER A 56 -6.37 -7.33 37.41
CA SER A 56 -5.04 -7.15 36.82
C SER A 56 -5.04 -7.47 35.32
N LEU A 57 -5.69 -8.58 34.92
CA LEU A 57 -5.79 -8.99 33.53
C LEU A 57 -6.60 -7.96 32.72
N ILE A 58 -7.72 -7.47 33.25
CA ILE A 58 -8.57 -6.47 32.61
C ILE A 58 -7.80 -5.16 32.39
N ARG A 59 -7.03 -4.71 33.39
CA ARG A 59 -6.18 -3.52 33.23
C ARG A 59 -5.13 -3.68 32.14
N VAL A 60 -4.46 -4.83 32.06
CA VAL A 60 -3.46 -5.10 31.03
C VAL A 60 -4.09 -5.06 29.63
N ILE A 61 -5.23 -5.73 29.45
CA ILE A 61 -6.00 -5.71 28.19
C ILE A 61 -6.42 -4.28 27.85
N GLY A 62 -6.91 -3.52 28.84
CA GLY A 62 -7.31 -2.13 28.66
C GLY A 62 -6.15 -1.25 28.20
N VAL A 63 -4.96 -1.39 28.80
CA VAL A 63 -3.76 -0.60 28.41
C VAL A 63 -3.32 -0.95 26.98
N ILE A 64 -3.22 -2.23 26.66
CA ILE A 64 -2.83 -2.67 25.29
C ILE A 64 -3.85 -2.18 24.27
N GLY A 65 -5.15 -2.34 24.55
CA GLY A 65 -6.22 -1.89 23.68
C GLY A 65 -6.23 -0.36 23.52
N LEU A 66 -6.05 0.39 24.60
CA LEU A 66 -5.98 1.86 24.54
C LEU A 66 -4.82 2.34 23.67
N LEU A 67 -3.64 1.75 23.80
CA LEU A 67 -2.49 2.06 22.96
C LEU A 67 -2.79 1.72 21.49
N TYR A 68 -3.26 0.50 21.22
CA TYR A 68 -3.56 0.07 19.85
C TYR A 68 -4.63 0.95 19.18
N PHE A 69 -5.79 1.14 19.81
CA PHE A 69 -6.87 1.92 19.24
C PHE A 69 -6.58 3.42 19.23
N GLY A 70 -5.81 3.93 20.21
CA GLY A 70 -5.34 5.30 20.22
C GLY A 70 -4.42 5.61 19.04
N PHE A 71 -3.42 4.76 18.80
CA PHE A 71 -2.56 4.88 17.64
C PHE A 71 -3.33 4.69 16.33
N ALA A 72 -4.23 3.70 16.25
CA ALA A 72 -5.07 3.46 15.08
C ALA A 72 -6.00 4.66 14.78
N ALA A 73 -6.52 5.34 15.80
CA ALA A 73 -7.33 6.55 15.63
C ALA A 73 -6.48 7.74 15.14
N TYR A 74 -5.26 7.87 15.63
CA TYR A 74 -4.37 8.98 15.26
C TYR A 74 -3.78 8.80 13.87
N PHE A 75 -3.18 7.65 13.58
CA PHE A 75 -2.47 7.36 12.33
C PHE A 75 -3.32 6.65 11.28
N GLY A 76 -4.44 6.02 11.68
CA GLY A 76 -5.27 5.20 10.82
C GLY A 76 -6.33 6.00 10.06
N GLY A 77 -6.74 5.43 8.94
CA GLY A 77 -7.91 5.89 8.21
C GLY A 77 -7.66 6.87 7.07
N GLU A 78 -6.42 7.22 6.77
CA GLU A 78 -6.10 7.98 5.57
C GLU A 78 -6.07 7.07 4.34
N ALA A 79 -6.63 7.55 3.25
CA ALA A 79 -6.62 6.86 1.98
C ALA A 79 -6.63 7.87 0.84
N TYR A 80 -6.05 7.48 -0.29
CA TYR A 80 -6.09 8.27 -1.51
C TYR A 80 -7.35 7.98 -2.30
N TYR A 81 -7.92 9.02 -2.88
CA TYR A 81 -9.12 8.97 -3.71
C TYR A 81 -8.87 9.74 -5.00
N ASN A 82 -9.33 9.20 -6.10
CA ASN A 82 -9.39 9.91 -7.36
C ASN A 82 -10.57 10.88 -7.33
N LYS A 83 -10.33 12.17 -7.55
CA LYS A 83 -11.37 13.22 -7.49
C LYS A 83 -12.41 13.09 -8.59
N GLN A 84 -12.00 12.61 -9.76
CA GLN A 84 -12.89 12.50 -10.93
C GLN A 84 -13.91 11.38 -10.77
N SER A 85 -13.45 10.21 -10.31
CA SER A 85 -14.31 9.04 -10.10
C SER A 85 -14.97 9.00 -8.71
N GLY A 86 -14.40 9.72 -7.73
CA GLY A 86 -14.70 9.55 -6.31
C GLY A 86 -14.24 8.21 -5.74
N GLY A 87 -13.57 7.39 -6.55
CA GLY A 87 -13.12 6.05 -6.20
C GLY A 87 -11.92 6.06 -5.28
N LYS A 88 -11.88 5.09 -4.37
CA LYS A 88 -10.76 4.87 -3.47
C LYS A 88 -9.66 4.13 -4.20
N ILE A 89 -8.43 4.65 -4.12
CA ILE A 89 -7.23 3.96 -4.62
C ILE A 89 -6.79 2.95 -3.56
N VAL A 90 -6.81 1.68 -3.92
CA VAL A 90 -6.44 0.59 -3.03
C VAL A 90 -5.24 -0.18 -3.58
N LYS A 91 -4.37 -0.63 -2.69
CA LYS A 91 -3.29 -1.55 -3.05
C LYS A 91 -3.92 -2.89 -3.46
N SER A 92 -3.75 -3.27 -4.72
CA SER A 92 -4.28 -4.51 -5.29
C SER A 92 -3.30 -5.67 -5.11
N ALA A 93 -2.02 -5.45 -5.47
CA ALA A 93 -0.97 -6.47 -5.33
C ALA A 93 0.41 -5.84 -5.20
N VAL A 94 1.38 -6.64 -4.72
CA VAL A 94 2.81 -6.36 -4.81
C VAL A 94 3.51 -7.65 -5.24
N LYS A 95 4.06 -7.65 -6.44
CA LYS A 95 4.88 -8.76 -6.94
C LYS A 95 6.35 -8.48 -6.66
N LYS A 96 7.06 -9.42 -6.05
CA LYS A 96 8.49 -9.36 -5.82
C LYS A 96 9.20 -10.26 -6.84
N PHE A 97 10.13 -9.68 -7.59
CA PHE A 97 10.82 -10.40 -8.67
C PHE A 97 12.08 -11.06 -8.17
N ASP A 98 12.32 -12.28 -8.63
CA ASP A 98 13.59 -12.97 -8.39
C ASP A 98 14.71 -12.29 -9.16
N SER A 99 15.56 -11.53 -8.46
CA SER A 99 16.68 -10.79 -9.05
C SER A 99 17.79 -11.69 -9.60
N SER A 100 17.77 -12.99 -9.34
CA SER A 100 18.66 -13.96 -9.97
C SER A 100 18.16 -14.45 -11.34
N ALA A 101 16.85 -14.36 -11.58
CA ALA A 101 16.19 -14.83 -12.79
C ALA A 101 15.87 -13.70 -13.78
N VAL A 102 15.68 -12.46 -13.31
CA VAL A 102 15.31 -11.32 -14.15
C VAL A 102 16.09 -10.07 -13.72
N SER A 103 16.70 -9.36 -14.68
CA SER A 103 17.45 -8.15 -14.41
C SER A 103 16.57 -6.91 -14.27
N GLU A 104 17.10 -5.85 -13.64
CA GLU A 104 16.44 -4.53 -13.53
C GLU A 104 16.08 -3.96 -14.90
N GLU A 105 17.01 -4.06 -15.85
CA GLU A 105 16.86 -3.54 -17.20
C GLU A 105 15.73 -4.27 -17.95
N ALA A 106 15.65 -5.61 -17.80
CA ALA A 106 14.58 -6.39 -18.43
C ALA A 106 13.21 -6.02 -17.86
N LEU A 107 13.12 -5.83 -16.54
CA LEU A 107 11.87 -5.40 -15.91
C LEU A 107 11.45 -3.99 -16.36
N LEU A 108 12.40 -3.05 -16.47
CA LEU A 108 12.12 -1.71 -16.98
C LEU A 108 11.65 -1.75 -18.42
N GLN A 109 12.29 -2.53 -19.29
CA GLN A 109 11.86 -2.70 -20.69
C GLN A 109 10.45 -3.26 -20.81
N MET A 110 10.11 -4.32 -20.04
CA MET A 110 8.76 -4.88 -20.02
C MET A 110 7.74 -3.84 -19.54
N PHE A 111 8.09 -3.08 -18.49
CA PHE A 111 7.20 -2.08 -17.91
C PHE A 111 6.95 -0.92 -18.88
N GLU A 112 7.98 -0.38 -19.51
CA GLU A 112 7.88 0.71 -20.48
C GLU A 112 7.15 0.26 -21.75
N ALA A 113 7.37 -0.97 -22.20
CA ALA A 113 6.64 -1.55 -23.34
C ALA A 113 5.17 -1.87 -23.03
N GLY A 114 4.76 -1.87 -21.75
CA GLY A 114 3.41 -2.31 -21.36
C GLY A 114 3.21 -3.82 -21.44
N ASP A 115 4.30 -4.59 -21.43
CA ASP A 115 4.24 -6.05 -21.41
C ASP A 115 3.83 -6.56 -20.03
N PHE A 116 2.56 -6.32 -19.69
CA PHE A 116 2.01 -6.78 -18.40
C PHE A 116 1.96 -8.31 -18.29
N LYS A 117 1.93 -9.00 -19.42
CA LYS A 117 2.00 -10.46 -19.42
C LYS A 117 3.41 -10.93 -19.05
N GLY A 118 4.44 -10.36 -19.67
CA GLY A 118 5.83 -10.63 -19.28
C GLY A 118 6.10 -10.34 -17.81
N LEU A 119 5.58 -9.21 -17.28
CA LEU A 119 5.66 -8.89 -15.86
C LEU A 119 4.88 -9.87 -14.97
N ALA A 120 3.74 -10.39 -15.44
CA ALA A 120 2.97 -11.38 -14.70
C ALA A 120 3.67 -12.74 -14.67
N ASP A 121 4.29 -13.13 -15.78
CA ASP A 121 4.97 -14.43 -15.93
C ASP A 121 6.41 -14.44 -15.37
N ALA A 122 7.01 -13.26 -15.14
CA ALA A 122 8.36 -13.14 -14.59
C ALA A 122 8.49 -13.85 -13.24
N ALA A 123 9.63 -14.52 -13.04
CA ALA A 123 9.90 -15.29 -11.82
C ALA A 123 9.80 -14.43 -10.56
N GLU A 124 9.22 -15.00 -9.52
CA GLU A 124 9.04 -14.35 -8.22
C GLU A 124 9.75 -15.11 -7.10
N ALA A 125 10.22 -14.38 -6.10
CA ALA A 125 10.79 -14.94 -4.89
C ALA A 125 10.56 -14.02 -3.68
N ASN A 126 10.65 -14.61 -2.48
CA ASN A 126 10.51 -13.85 -1.24
C ASN A 126 11.73 -12.97 -0.98
N ASN A 127 11.52 -11.90 -0.20
CA ASN A 127 12.60 -11.00 0.27
C ASN A 127 13.44 -10.36 -0.84
N GLN A 128 12.82 -10.11 -1.99
CA GLN A 128 13.50 -9.50 -3.14
C GLN A 128 13.37 -7.97 -3.12
N PRO A 129 14.44 -7.27 -3.57
CA PRO A 129 14.45 -5.81 -3.58
C PRO A 129 13.61 -5.20 -4.70
N LEU A 130 13.42 -5.93 -5.82
CA LEU A 130 12.69 -5.47 -6.99
C LEU A 130 11.22 -5.84 -6.87
N GLN A 131 10.34 -4.84 -6.96
CA GLN A 131 8.91 -5.06 -6.71
C GLN A 131 8.07 -4.25 -7.69
N LEU A 132 6.98 -4.84 -8.17
CA LEU A 132 5.92 -4.14 -8.90
C LEU A 132 4.76 -3.86 -7.93
N TYR A 133 4.50 -2.57 -7.70
CA TYR A 133 3.35 -2.10 -6.97
C TYR A 133 2.18 -1.91 -7.91
N ILE A 134 1.04 -2.46 -7.54
CA ILE A 134 -0.22 -2.36 -8.27
C ILE A 134 -1.26 -1.79 -7.34
N HIS A 135 -1.71 -0.58 -7.64
CA HIS A 135 -2.85 0.05 -6.99
C HIS A 135 -3.98 0.22 -7.99
N GLU A 136 -5.21 0.25 -7.51
CA GLU A 136 -6.39 0.30 -8.36
C GLU A 136 -7.43 1.27 -7.79
N ASP A 137 -7.99 2.10 -8.66
CA ASP A 137 -9.28 2.74 -8.50
C ASP A 137 -10.28 1.97 -9.37
N ALA A 138 -11.01 1.04 -8.75
CA ALA A 138 -11.99 0.22 -9.47
C ALA A 138 -13.19 1.03 -9.97
N THR A 139 -13.54 2.14 -9.29
CA THR A 139 -14.65 3.02 -9.70
C THR A 139 -14.28 3.81 -10.95
N GLY A 140 -13.07 4.36 -10.98
CA GLY A 140 -12.55 5.13 -12.11
C GLY A 140 -11.94 4.26 -13.20
N LYS A 141 -11.84 2.94 -12.98
CA LYS A 141 -11.17 2.00 -13.89
C LYS A 141 -9.75 2.45 -14.24
N VAL A 142 -8.94 2.64 -13.20
CA VAL A 142 -7.55 3.06 -13.33
C VAL A 142 -6.66 2.15 -12.51
N PHE A 143 -5.63 1.60 -13.13
CA PHE A 143 -4.49 1.07 -12.41
C PHE A 143 -3.38 2.11 -12.31
N TYR A 144 -2.74 2.15 -11.16
CA TYR A 144 -1.50 2.89 -10.90
C TYR A 144 -0.41 1.87 -10.62
N LEU A 145 0.57 1.83 -11.51
CA LEU A 145 1.63 0.83 -11.51
C LEU A 145 2.99 1.51 -11.36
N GLN A 146 3.89 0.91 -10.57
CA GLN A 146 5.26 1.38 -10.51
C GLN A 146 6.21 0.23 -10.15
N LEU A 147 7.32 0.14 -10.86
CA LEU A 147 8.46 -0.65 -10.41
C LEU A 147 9.19 0.10 -9.30
N MET A 148 9.43 -0.61 -8.20
CA MET A 148 10.05 -0.07 -7.00
C MET A 148 11.29 -0.89 -6.65
N LYS A 149 12.29 -0.23 -6.06
CA LYS A 149 13.49 -0.88 -5.54
C LYS A 149 13.67 -0.57 -4.06
N TYR A 150 13.87 -1.63 -3.30
CA TYR A 150 14.16 -1.57 -1.88
C TYR A 150 15.67 -1.49 -1.65
N PHE A 151 16.15 -0.47 -0.98
CA PHE A 151 17.55 -0.28 -0.62
C PHE A 151 17.80 -0.56 0.87
N SER A 152 16.84 -0.19 1.72
CA SER A 152 16.86 -0.47 3.16
C SER A 152 15.45 -0.34 3.75
N SER A 153 15.27 -0.67 5.03
CA SER A 153 13.97 -0.60 5.73
C SER A 153 13.25 0.76 5.65
N SER A 154 13.99 1.82 5.37
CA SER A 154 13.48 3.19 5.25
C SER A 154 13.66 3.81 3.86
N ASP A 155 14.28 3.10 2.92
CA ASP A 155 14.61 3.63 1.59
C ASP A 155 14.03 2.77 0.48
N PHE A 156 12.85 3.17 0.02
CA PHE A 156 12.08 2.54 -1.05
C PHE A 156 11.88 3.55 -2.17
N ARG A 157 12.49 3.33 -3.33
CA ARG A 157 12.51 4.29 -4.44
C ARG A 157 11.79 3.76 -5.66
N GLY A 158 11.23 4.67 -6.46
CA GLY A 158 10.72 4.35 -7.78
C GLY A 158 11.87 3.97 -8.72
N MET A 159 11.74 2.87 -9.44
CA MET A 159 12.64 2.51 -10.55
C MET A 159 12.12 3.04 -11.88
N SER A 160 10.80 3.09 -12.03
CA SER A 160 10.10 3.65 -13.17
C SER A 160 9.30 4.87 -12.77
N GLU A 161 8.86 5.66 -13.74
CA GLU A 161 7.73 6.58 -13.52
C GLU A 161 6.47 5.80 -13.17
N VAL A 162 5.49 6.49 -12.55
CA VAL A 162 4.18 5.90 -12.29
C VAL A 162 3.41 5.81 -13.61
N ARG A 163 2.98 4.61 -13.97
CA ARG A 163 2.12 4.38 -15.13
C ARG A 163 0.67 4.29 -14.71
N GLU A 164 -0.14 5.18 -15.27
CA GLU A 164 -1.59 5.10 -15.17
C GLU A 164 -2.13 4.33 -16.36
N VAL A 165 -2.88 3.27 -16.10
CA VAL A 165 -3.58 2.47 -17.11
C VAL A 165 -5.07 2.76 -16.98
N ARG A 166 -5.61 3.48 -17.96
CA ARG A 166 -7.01 3.93 -18.00
C ARG A 166 -7.74 3.26 -19.15
N GLU A 167 -9.06 3.42 -19.27
CA GLU A 167 -9.81 2.96 -20.44
C GLU A 167 -9.29 3.60 -21.76
N PRO A 168 -9.20 2.86 -22.86
CA PRO A 168 -9.66 1.47 -23.04
C PRO A 168 -8.66 0.40 -22.55
N GLU A 169 -7.37 0.74 -22.37
CA GLU A 169 -6.29 -0.18 -21.97
C GLU A 169 -6.61 -0.92 -20.66
N TYR A 170 -7.27 -0.25 -19.71
CA TYR A 170 -7.66 -0.87 -18.43
C TYR A 170 -8.46 -2.16 -18.65
N SER A 171 -9.47 -2.13 -19.52
CA SER A 171 -10.31 -3.30 -19.81
C SER A 171 -9.53 -4.40 -20.52
N GLU A 172 -8.63 -4.04 -21.43
CA GLU A 172 -7.82 -4.99 -22.21
C GLU A 172 -6.85 -5.77 -21.31
N VAL A 173 -6.21 -5.09 -20.37
CA VAL A 173 -5.17 -5.69 -19.50
C VAL A 173 -5.70 -6.15 -18.14
N TYR A 174 -6.99 -5.90 -17.85
CA TYR A 174 -7.59 -6.14 -16.53
C TYR A 174 -7.33 -7.56 -16.00
N SER A 175 -7.64 -8.58 -16.81
CA SER A 175 -7.45 -9.98 -16.41
C SER A 175 -5.98 -10.32 -16.14
N THR A 176 -5.06 -9.79 -16.94
CA THR A 176 -3.63 -10.00 -16.80
C THR A 176 -3.10 -9.36 -15.52
N ILE A 177 -3.42 -8.08 -15.28
CA ILE A 177 -2.98 -7.39 -14.08
C ILE A 177 -3.60 -8.01 -12.82
N LYS A 178 -4.87 -8.41 -12.86
CA LYS A 178 -5.54 -9.07 -11.72
C LYS A 178 -5.05 -10.50 -11.48
N SER A 179 -4.38 -11.13 -12.43
CA SER A 179 -3.72 -12.42 -12.21
C SER A 179 -2.45 -12.29 -11.36
N ILE A 180 -1.83 -11.10 -11.35
CA ILE A 180 -0.66 -10.80 -10.52
C ILE A 180 -1.10 -10.76 -9.05
N ARG A 181 -0.59 -11.67 -8.25
CA ARG A 181 -0.88 -11.75 -6.82
C ARG A 181 0.26 -11.14 -6.01
N THR A 182 -0.05 -10.75 -4.79
CA THR A 182 1.01 -10.36 -3.85
C THR A 182 1.85 -11.58 -3.52
N THR A 183 3.16 -11.48 -3.73
CA THR A 183 4.11 -12.53 -3.33
C THR A 183 4.05 -12.67 -1.81
N THR A 184 3.64 -13.83 -1.34
CA THR A 184 3.54 -14.15 0.10
C THR A 184 4.93 -14.41 0.67
N SER A 185 5.13 -13.93 1.90
CA SER A 185 6.39 -14.13 2.65
C SER A 185 6.45 -15.51 3.23
#